data_ab959469f469fa9db4375fad66199883
#
_entry.id   ab959469f469fa9db4375fad66199883
#
_cell.length_a   1.000
_cell.length_b   1.000
_cell.length_c   1.000
_cell.angle_alpha   90.00
_cell.angle_beta   90.00
_cell.angle_gamma   90.00
#
_symmetry.space_group_name_H-M   'P 1'
#
loop_
_entity.id
_entity.type
_entity.pdbx_description
1 polymer ?
#
loop_
_entity_poly.entity_id
_entity_poly.type
_entity_poly.pdbx_seq_one_letter_code
_entity_poly.pdbx_strand_id
1 'polypeptide(L)'
;MILITGSSGYLGGRIVEELSSEGRELILLRSDKPNKSPGFSEEFDSIELDLNSDISNINKIFPDSVDTVIHLASLNQASCEKNKKLAYQTNVEGTKKLLEVSKNKKIKRFINFSTCQIYGNNKLGLISEDSPPNPENTYAHTHLQAENETLEFTNFFEIVNLRISNSIGTPINQYSNCWHLFANDLCKAAIRTKRIEIHSPPSVTRDFIPISLVLEVINFFTSVSKFDSSFNKINVCSNQKSALIDVALLIKQRFKKIFNEEIDLISKKNASLEIEEKFSYSNLRLLDLNLKAKMEITEEIDKLLINCSKWFGNV
;
A
#
# COMPACT_ATOMS: atom_id res chain seq x y z
N MET A 1 13.65 -11.79 -13.44
CA MET A 1 14.05 -11.21 -12.13
C MET A 1 13.24 -9.95 -11.84
N ILE A 2 12.76 -9.77 -10.61
CA ILE A 2 11.89 -8.66 -10.20
C ILE A 2 12.65 -7.74 -9.25
N LEU A 3 12.72 -6.45 -9.55
CA LEU A 3 13.27 -5.42 -8.65
C LEU A 3 12.14 -4.76 -7.87
N ILE A 4 12.26 -4.71 -6.53
CA ILE A 4 11.25 -4.13 -5.64
C ILE A 4 11.85 -2.95 -4.88
N THR A 5 11.29 -1.76 -5.08
CA THR A 5 11.63 -0.58 -4.28
C THR A 5 10.66 -0.45 -3.11
N GLY A 6 11.11 0.11 -1.98
CA GLY A 6 10.25 0.22 -0.79
C GLY A 6 9.92 -1.14 -0.16
N SER A 7 10.73 -2.15 -0.40
CA SER A 7 10.58 -3.55 0.02
C SER A 7 10.46 -3.75 1.53
N SER A 8 11.02 -2.86 2.34
CA SER A 8 10.94 -2.90 3.81
C SER A 8 9.71 -2.21 4.40
N GLY A 9 8.87 -1.61 3.55
CA GLY A 9 7.60 -0.99 3.95
C GLY A 9 6.52 -2.03 4.27
N TYR A 10 5.36 -1.53 4.69
CA TYR A 10 4.20 -2.36 5.07
C TYR A 10 3.76 -3.31 3.95
N LEU A 11 3.42 -2.78 2.78
CA LEU A 11 3.02 -3.58 1.62
C LEU A 11 4.24 -4.27 0.99
N GLY A 12 5.36 -3.55 0.87
CA GLY A 12 6.56 -4.07 0.23
C GLY A 12 7.08 -5.36 0.89
N GLY A 13 7.15 -5.41 2.23
CA GLY A 13 7.57 -6.60 2.96
C GLY A 13 6.68 -7.81 2.69
N ARG A 14 5.36 -7.61 2.64
CA ARG A 14 4.39 -8.67 2.35
C ARG A 14 4.47 -9.16 0.89
N ILE A 15 4.74 -8.25 -0.04
CA ILE A 15 4.96 -8.59 -1.46
C ILE A 15 6.25 -9.42 -1.61
N VAL A 16 7.31 -9.05 -0.92
CA VAL A 16 8.57 -9.82 -0.95
C VAL A 16 8.34 -11.24 -0.39
N GLU A 17 7.68 -11.37 0.77
CA GLU A 17 7.34 -12.66 1.36
C GLU A 17 6.52 -13.54 0.40
N GLU A 18 5.47 -12.98 -0.22
CA GLU A 18 4.61 -13.70 -1.16
C GLU A 18 5.38 -14.17 -2.39
N LEU A 19 6.05 -13.25 -3.10
CA LEU A 19 6.77 -13.57 -4.33
C LEU A 19 7.96 -14.52 -4.09
N SER A 20 8.62 -14.40 -2.94
CA SER A 20 9.68 -15.33 -2.55
C SER A 20 9.12 -16.73 -2.30
N SER A 21 7.97 -16.85 -1.63
CA SER A 21 7.33 -18.14 -1.39
C SER A 21 6.90 -18.85 -2.69
N GLU A 22 6.68 -18.08 -3.77
CA GLU A 22 6.43 -18.58 -5.11
C GLU A 22 7.71 -18.90 -5.91
N GLY A 23 8.89 -18.78 -5.30
CA GLY A 23 10.19 -19.04 -5.94
C GLY A 23 10.62 -17.99 -6.97
N ARG A 24 10.10 -16.75 -6.88
CA ARG A 24 10.51 -15.66 -7.77
C ARG A 24 11.90 -15.13 -7.40
N GLU A 25 12.70 -14.86 -8.39
CA GLU A 25 14.00 -14.19 -8.20
C GLU A 25 13.78 -12.69 -7.95
N LEU A 26 14.19 -12.22 -6.76
CA LEU A 26 13.95 -10.86 -6.29
C LEU A 26 15.25 -10.11 -6.05
N ILE A 27 15.27 -8.82 -6.36
CA ILE A 27 16.27 -7.84 -5.93
C ILE A 27 15.57 -6.73 -5.18
N LEU A 28 16.00 -6.46 -3.95
CA LEU A 28 15.43 -5.44 -3.11
C LEU A 28 16.23 -4.15 -3.19
N LEU A 29 15.60 -3.07 -3.67
CA LEU A 29 16.20 -1.75 -3.64
C LEU A 29 15.81 -1.02 -2.36
N ARG A 30 16.80 -0.61 -1.56
CA ARG A 30 16.63 0.02 -0.26
C ARG A 30 17.36 1.35 -0.19
N SER A 31 16.86 2.29 0.60
CA SER A 31 17.59 3.52 0.91
C SER A 31 18.63 3.29 2.00
N ASP A 32 19.70 4.11 2.02
CA ASP A 32 20.85 4.08 2.95
C ASP A 32 20.47 4.14 4.44
N LYS A 33 19.24 4.45 4.78
CA LYS A 33 18.84 4.49 6.17
C LYS A 33 18.77 3.06 6.68
N PRO A 34 19.57 2.74 7.72
CA PRO A 34 19.54 1.42 8.32
C PRO A 34 18.09 1.12 8.71
N ASN A 35 17.47 0.26 7.94
CA ASN A 35 16.14 -0.18 8.26
C ASN A 35 16.28 -1.08 9.47
N LYS A 36 15.63 -0.68 10.56
CA LYS A 36 15.61 -1.43 11.82
C LYS A 36 14.76 -2.72 11.70
N SER A 37 14.80 -3.37 10.57
CA SER A 37 14.12 -4.65 10.36
C SER A 37 15.17 -5.77 10.39
N PRO A 38 15.53 -6.27 11.60
CA PRO A 38 16.47 -7.36 11.73
C PRO A 38 15.93 -8.61 11.00
N GLY A 39 16.77 -9.31 10.28
CA GLY A 39 16.44 -10.58 9.63
C GLY A 39 15.93 -10.50 8.19
N PHE A 40 15.19 -9.46 7.81
CA PHE A 40 14.60 -9.36 6.46
C PHE A 40 15.61 -9.09 5.33
N SER A 41 16.75 -8.50 5.66
CA SER A 41 17.75 -8.08 4.68
C SER A 41 18.84 -9.11 4.39
N GLU A 42 18.95 -10.14 5.21
CA GLU A 42 20.01 -11.16 5.11
C GLU A 42 19.61 -12.30 4.17
N GLU A 43 18.31 -12.47 3.92
CA GLU A 43 17.78 -13.54 3.07
C GLU A 43 17.68 -13.18 1.58
N PHE A 44 17.77 -11.90 1.22
CA PHE A 44 17.57 -11.43 -0.15
C PHE A 44 18.71 -10.56 -0.66
N ASP A 45 19.03 -10.71 -1.93
CA ASP A 45 19.93 -9.79 -2.63
C ASP A 45 19.37 -8.37 -2.56
N SER A 46 20.14 -7.47 -1.98
CA SER A 46 19.71 -6.09 -1.78
C SER A 46 20.73 -5.09 -2.30
N ILE A 47 20.22 -4.03 -2.93
CA ILE A 47 20.99 -2.91 -3.44
C ILE A 47 20.66 -1.68 -2.61
N GLU A 48 21.68 -1.02 -2.08
CA GLU A 48 21.52 0.24 -1.38
C GLU A 48 21.50 1.38 -2.39
N LEU A 49 20.39 2.09 -2.47
CA LEU A 49 20.19 3.20 -3.38
C LEU A 49 19.19 4.21 -2.86
N ASP A 50 19.58 5.46 -2.78
CA ASP A 50 18.66 6.58 -2.63
C ASP A 50 18.16 7.04 -4.02
N LEU A 51 16.84 7.00 -4.23
CA LEU A 51 16.21 7.50 -5.47
C LEU A 51 16.42 9.02 -5.68
N ASN A 52 16.84 9.75 -4.64
CA ASN A 52 17.25 11.15 -4.78
C ASN A 52 18.66 11.31 -5.35
N SER A 53 19.44 10.23 -5.46
CA SER A 53 20.77 10.23 -6.08
C SER A 53 20.72 10.65 -7.56
N ASP A 54 21.88 10.95 -8.13
CA ASP A 54 22.02 11.24 -9.55
C ASP A 54 21.63 10.02 -10.40
N ILE A 55 21.01 10.25 -11.54
CA ILE A 55 20.55 9.19 -12.45
C ILE A 55 21.70 8.28 -12.92
N SER A 56 22.93 8.80 -13.05
CA SER A 56 24.12 8.03 -13.41
C SER A 56 24.43 6.95 -12.36
N ASN A 57 24.27 7.28 -11.07
CA ASN A 57 24.47 6.32 -9.98
C ASN A 57 23.40 5.25 -10.00
N ILE A 58 22.11 5.63 -10.20
CA ILE A 58 21.01 4.68 -10.32
C ILE A 58 21.26 3.72 -11.49
N ASN A 59 21.62 4.25 -12.66
CA ASN A 59 21.86 3.45 -13.87
C ASN A 59 23.05 2.49 -13.70
N LYS A 60 24.10 2.90 -12.97
CA LYS A 60 25.28 2.08 -12.74
C LYS A 60 25.00 0.84 -11.89
N ILE A 61 24.14 0.99 -10.87
CA ILE A 61 23.88 -0.08 -9.90
C ILE A 61 22.61 -0.89 -10.22
N PHE A 62 21.77 -0.40 -11.15
CA PHE A 62 20.57 -1.11 -11.58
C PHE A 62 20.96 -2.33 -12.42
N PRO A 63 20.57 -3.57 -12.01
CA PRO A 63 21.01 -4.78 -12.69
C PRO A 63 20.39 -4.95 -14.08
N ASP A 64 21.18 -5.44 -15.04
CA ASP A 64 20.71 -5.68 -16.42
C ASP A 64 19.74 -6.86 -16.53
N SER A 65 19.71 -7.74 -15.54
CA SER A 65 18.83 -8.93 -15.50
C SER A 65 17.39 -8.64 -15.04
N VAL A 66 17.09 -7.42 -14.62
CA VAL A 66 15.73 -7.03 -14.20
C VAL A 66 14.81 -6.92 -15.42
N ASP A 67 13.70 -7.63 -15.37
CA ASP A 67 12.64 -7.52 -16.39
C ASP A 67 11.36 -6.85 -15.85
N THR A 68 11.16 -6.84 -14.54
CA THR A 68 9.98 -6.24 -13.90
C THR A 68 10.39 -5.38 -12.72
N VAL A 69 9.85 -4.17 -12.63
CA VAL A 69 10.00 -3.26 -11.48
C VAL A 69 8.68 -3.15 -10.74
N ILE A 70 8.69 -3.37 -9.42
CA ILE A 70 7.59 -3.06 -8.52
C ILE A 70 8.00 -1.85 -7.67
N HIS A 71 7.37 -0.72 -7.92
CA HIS A 71 7.76 0.56 -7.32
C HIS A 71 6.80 0.97 -6.19
N LEU A 72 7.24 0.76 -4.92
CA LEU A 72 6.51 1.18 -3.72
C LEU A 72 7.24 2.29 -2.95
N ALA A 73 8.47 2.62 -3.32
CA ALA A 73 9.27 3.61 -2.60
C ALA A 73 8.64 5.00 -2.73
N SER A 74 8.03 5.47 -1.66
CA SER A 74 7.44 6.80 -1.54
C SER A 74 7.47 7.26 -0.09
N LEU A 75 7.39 8.58 0.13
CA LEU A 75 7.13 9.12 1.45
C LEU A 75 5.66 8.95 1.81
N ASN A 76 5.37 8.56 3.07
CA ASN A 76 4.01 8.49 3.57
C ASN A 76 3.38 9.89 3.73
N GLN A 77 2.07 9.94 3.95
CA GLN A 77 1.30 11.20 4.02
C GLN A 77 1.87 12.17 5.07
N ALA A 78 2.20 11.71 6.28
CA ALA A 78 2.74 12.57 7.33
C ALA A 78 4.11 13.17 6.95
N SER A 79 4.97 12.39 6.31
CA SER A 79 6.28 12.85 5.82
C SER A 79 6.14 13.83 4.66
N CYS A 80 5.17 13.60 3.75
CA CYS A 80 4.87 14.50 2.64
C CYS A 80 4.42 15.88 3.12
N GLU A 81 3.52 15.92 4.11
CA GLU A 81 3.05 17.20 4.68
C GLU A 81 4.16 17.93 5.45
N LYS A 82 5.02 17.18 6.14
CA LYS A 82 6.16 17.77 6.87
C LYS A 82 7.22 18.40 5.95
N ASN A 83 7.44 17.82 4.77
CA ASN A 83 8.44 18.31 3.81
C ASN A 83 7.97 18.09 2.36
N LYS A 84 7.20 19.06 1.85
CA LYS A 84 6.63 19.00 0.50
C LYS A 84 7.68 18.93 -0.60
N LYS A 85 8.82 19.62 -0.43
CA LYS A 85 9.92 19.58 -1.39
C LYS A 85 10.53 18.19 -1.49
N LEU A 86 10.83 17.58 -0.34
CA LEU A 86 11.36 16.21 -0.30
C LEU A 86 10.34 15.21 -0.85
N ALA A 87 9.04 15.41 -0.58
CA ALA A 87 7.99 14.57 -1.13
C ALA A 87 8.00 14.59 -2.67
N TYR A 88 8.09 15.77 -3.28
CA TYR A 88 8.21 15.89 -4.72
C TYR A 88 9.48 15.22 -5.26
N GLN A 89 10.63 15.50 -4.65
CA GLN A 89 11.92 14.92 -5.05
C GLN A 89 11.90 13.38 -4.99
N THR A 90 11.35 12.81 -3.93
CA THR A 90 11.33 11.34 -3.75
C THR A 90 10.25 10.68 -4.59
N ASN A 91 8.99 11.18 -4.50
CA ASN A 91 7.85 10.47 -5.08
C ASN A 91 7.70 10.74 -6.59
N VAL A 92 8.14 11.91 -7.08
CA VAL A 92 7.99 12.28 -8.50
C VAL A 92 9.31 12.17 -9.24
N GLU A 93 10.33 12.96 -8.84
CA GLU A 93 11.62 12.95 -9.53
C GLU A 93 12.34 11.62 -9.38
N GLY A 94 12.26 10.98 -8.19
CA GLY A 94 12.80 9.64 -7.95
C GLY A 94 12.15 8.60 -8.85
N THR A 95 10.82 8.62 -9.00
CA THR A 95 10.08 7.76 -9.92
C THR A 95 10.50 8.00 -11.37
N LYS A 96 10.60 9.25 -11.80
CA LYS A 96 11.05 9.61 -13.15
C LYS A 96 12.44 9.06 -13.46
N LYS A 97 13.40 9.27 -12.57
CA LYS A 97 14.77 8.71 -12.73
C LYS A 97 14.75 7.18 -12.85
N LEU A 98 13.93 6.51 -12.04
CA LEU A 98 13.80 5.05 -12.10
C LEU A 98 13.19 4.59 -13.43
N LEU A 99 12.21 5.31 -13.97
CA LEU A 99 11.61 5.06 -15.28
C LEU A 99 12.64 5.23 -16.42
N GLU A 100 13.43 6.31 -16.40
CA GLU A 100 14.50 6.55 -17.38
C GLU A 100 15.54 5.42 -17.36
N VAL A 101 15.98 5.01 -16.17
CA VAL A 101 16.92 3.87 -16.04
C VAL A 101 16.28 2.58 -16.52
N SER A 102 15.03 2.32 -16.16
CA SER A 102 14.26 1.16 -16.59
C SER A 102 14.15 1.07 -18.11
N LYS A 103 13.95 2.21 -18.79
CA LYS A 103 13.97 2.32 -20.25
C LYS A 103 15.34 1.94 -20.83
N ASN A 104 16.44 2.47 -20.27
CA ASN A 104 17.78 2.17 -20.73
C ASN A 104 18.12 0.68 -20.56
N LYS A 105 17.63 0.05 -19.50
CA LYS A 105 17.80 -1.38 -19.18
C LYS A 105 16.82 -2.30 -19.91
N LYS A 106 15.88 -1.73 -20.67
CA LYS A 106 14.89 -2.45 -21.50
C LYS A 106 14.03 -3.44 -20.69
N ILE A 107 13.57 -3.02 -19.50
CA ILE A 107 12.63 -3.83 -18.71
C ILE A 107 11.36 -4.14 -19.53
N LYS A 108 10.60 -5.14 -19.12
CA LYS A 108 9.32 -5.50 -19.75
C LYS A 108 8.15 -4.80 -19.09
N ARG A 109 8.21 -4.59 -17.76
CA ARG A 109 7.07 -4.14 -16.97
C ARG A 109 7.43 -3.25 -15.81
N PHE A 110 6.60 -2.23 -15.57
CA PHE A 110 6.70 -1.33 -14.43
C PHE A 110 5.35 -1.27 -13.69
N ILE A 111 5.32 -1.74 -12.45
CA ILE A 111 4.15 -1.74 -11.58
C ILE A 111 4.35 -0.63 -10.55
N ASN A 112 3.57 0.46 -10.67
CA ASN A 112 3.65 1.62 -9.81
C ASN A 112 2.56 1.60 -8.74
N PHE A 113 2.92 1.78 -7.48
CA PHE A 113 1.97 1.90 -6.38
C PHE A 113 1.51 3.34 -6.21
N SER A 114 0.25 3.56 -6.49
CA SER A 114 -0.47 4.81 -6.29
C SER A 114 -1.54 4.66 -5.19
N THR A 115 -2.44 5.60 -5.07
CA THR A 115 -3.44 5.66 -4.01
C THR A 115 -4.79 6.13 -4.51
N CYS A 116 -5.89 5.61 -3.96
CA CYS A 116 -7.23 6.14 -4.18
C CYS A 116 -7.42 7.57 -3.62
N GLN A 117 -6.50 8.08 -2.82
CA GLN A 117 -6.57 9.46 -2.33
C GLN A 117 -6.43 10.51 -3.45
N ILE A 118 -5.92 10.14 -4.62
CA ILE A 118 -5.85 11.03 -5.79
C ILE A 118 -7.22 11.58 -6.22
N TYR A 119 -8.30 10.88 -5.87
CA TYR A 119 -9.66 11.33 -6.19
C TYR A 119 -10.20 12.41 -5.23
N GLY A 120 -9.47 12.76 -4.16
CA GLY A 120 -9.87 13.75 -3.16
C GLY A 120 -10.94 13.25 -2.17
N ASN A 121 -11.50 14.15 -1.37
CA ASN A 121 -12.49 13.82 -0.34
C ASN A 121 -13.94 14.14 -0.76
N ASN A 122 -14.13 15.13 -1.65
CA ASN A 122 -15.44 15.58 -2.12
C ASN A 122 -15.95 14.75 -3.30
N LYS A 123 -16.00 13.44 -3.14
CA LYS A 123 -16.42 12.48 -4.17
C LYS A 123 -17.92 12.23 -4.06
N LEU A 124 -18.56 11.97 -5.22
CA LEU A 124 -19.95 11.58 -5.29
C LEU A 124 -20.13 10.43 -6.28
N GLY A 125 -21.01 9.50 -5.94
CA GLY A 125 -21.36 8.38 -6.82
C GLY A 125 -20.26 7.34 -6.97
N LEU A 126 -20.24 6.65 -8.12
CA LEU A 126 -19.28 5.60 -8.42
C LEU A 126 -18.01 6.21 -9.04
N ILE A 127 -16.86 6.01 -8.41
CA ILE A 127 -15.56 6.50 -8.83
C ILE A 127 -14.79 5.38 -9.53
N SER A 128 -14.66 5.49 -10.83
CA SER A 128 -13.85 4.58 -11.64
C SER A 128 -12.45 5.12 -11.91
N GLU A 129 -11.62 4.34 -12.58
CA GLU A 129 -10.27 4.74 -13.00
C GLU A 129 -10.29 5.91 -14.00
N ASP A 130 -11.42 6.11 -14.68
CA ASP A 130 -11.62 7.19 -15.65
C ASP A 130 -12.21 8.46 -15.03
N SER A 131 -12.59 8.41 -13.74
CA SER A 131 -13.04 9.58 -12.98
C SER A 131 -11.90 10.59 -12.83
N PRO A 132 -12.18 11.90 -12.99
CA PRO A 132 -11.15 12.93 -12.89
C PRO A 132 -10.54 12.94 -11.48
N PRO A 133 -9.20 12.95 -11.37
CA PRO A 133 -8.53 13.08 -10.08
C PRO A 133 -8.71 14.50 -9.51
N ASN A 134 -8.82 14.59 -8.19
CA ASN A 134 -8.87 15.86 -7.45
C ASN A 134 -8.08 15.74 -6.13
N PRO A 135 -6.74 15.59 -6.18
CA PRO A 135 -5.92 15.42 -4.99
C PRO A 135 -5.98 16.65 -4.07
N GLU A 136 -6.10 16.45 -2.76
CA GLU A 136 -6.27 17.52 -1.77
C GLU A 136 -5.11 17.65 -0.78
N ASN A 137 -4.14 16.75 -0.82
CA ASN A 137 -2.97 16.76 0.05
C ASN A 137 -1.69 16.46 -0.75
N THR A 138 -0.53 16.81 -0.19
CA THR A 138 0.76 16.64 -0.85
C THR A 138 1.05 15.20 -1.27
N TYR A 139 0.64 14.23 -0.45
CA TYR A 139 0.80 12.80 -0.74
C TYR A 139 0.04 12.41 -2.01
N ALA A 140 -1.25 12.75 -2.09
CA ALA A 140 -2.08 12.44 -3.25
C ALA A 140 -1.61 13.18 -4.52
N HIS A 141 -1.20 14.46 -4.39
CA HIS A 141 -0.63 15.22 -5.50
C HIS A 141 0.63 14.57 -6.06
N THR A 142 1.57 14.16 -5.22
CA THR A 142 2.82 13.56 -5.69
C THR A 142 2.60 12.19 -6.31
N HIS A 143 1.65 11.39 -5.80
CA HIS A 143 1.27 10.12 -6.42
C HIS A 143 0.62 10.31 -7.80
N LEU A 144 -0.28 11.30 -7.95
CA LEU A 144 -0.86 11.61 -9.26
C LEU A 144 0.20 12.08 -10.26
N GLN A 145 1.15 12.91 -9.82
CA GLN A 145 2.26 13.34 -10.67
C GLN A 145 3.16 12.17 -11.07
N ALA A 146 3.45 11.24 -10.13
CA ALA A 146 4.19 10.02 -10.44
C ALA A 146 3.44 9.13 -11.46
N GLU A 147 2.10 8.98 -11.35
CA GLU A 147 1.30 8.30 -12.38
C GLU A 147 1.48 8.96 -13.76
N ASN A 148 1.43 10.29 -13.84
CA ASN A 148 1.61 11.00 -15.10
C ASN A 148 3.01 10.75 -15.69
N GLU A 149 4.07 10.77 -14.86
CA GLU A 149 5.42 10.40 -15.33
C GLU A 149 5.45 8.96 -15.89
N THR A 150 4.78 7.99 -15.26
CA THR A 150 4.75 6.62 -15.78
C THR A 150 4.11 6.55 -17.16
N LEU A 151 3.06 7.30 -17.43
CA LEU A 151 2.32 7.25 -18.70
C LEU A 151 3.15 7.69 -19.90
N GLU A 152 4.17 8.54 -19.69
CA GLU A 152 5.12 8.96 -20.73
C GLU A 152 6.00 7.78 -21.23
N PHE A 153 6.05 6.67 -20.50
CA PHE A 153 6.89 5.51 -20.82
C PHE A 153 6.12 4.32 -21.40
N THR A 154 4.81 4.44 -21.65
CA THR A 154 3.97 3.34 -22.16
C THR A 154 4.42 2.77 -23.50
N ASN A 155 5.18 3.51 -24.28
CA ASN A 155 5.75 3.05 -25.55
C ASN A 155 7.02 2.17 -25.37
N PHE A 156 7.58 2.08 -24.17
CA PHE A 156 8.83 1.38 -23.91
C PHE A 156 8.63 0.07 -23.16
N PHE A 157 7.66 0.02 -22.24
CA PHE A 157 7.34 -1.17 -21.44
C PHE A 157 5.89 -1.12 -20.95
N GLU A 158 5.37 -2.25 -20.51
CA GLU A 158 4.03 -2.33 -19.93
C GLU A 158 3.99 -1.60 -18.58
N ILE A 159 2.96 -0.79 -18.37
CA ILE A 159 2.79 0.02 -17.15
C ILE A 159 1.43 -0.27 -16.54
N VAL A 160 1.41 -0.44 -15.21
CA VAL A 160 0.19 -0.41 -14.42
C VAL A 160 0.37 0.46 -13.18
N ASN A 161 -0.53 1.40 -12.98
CA ASN A 161 -0.66 2.22 -11.79
C ASN A 161 -1.73 1.62 -10.88
N LEU A 162 -1.34 1.11 -9.73
CA LEU A 162 -2.23 0.49 -8.75
C LEU A 162 -2.68 1.54 -7.73
N ARG A 163 -3.92 1.99 -7.82
CA ARG A 163 -4.55 2.94 -6.90
C ARG A 163 -5.09 2.20 -5.70
N ILE A 164 -4.24 2.05 -4.68
CA ILE A 164 -4.55 1.25 -3.49
C ILE A 164 -5.50 2.01 -2.56
N SER A 165 -6.54 1.33 -2.10
CA SER A 165 -7.42 1.77 -1.02
C SER A 165 -6.79 1.53 0.36
N ASN A 166 -7.55 1.59 1.46
CA ASN A 166 -7.00 1.37 2.80
C ASN A 166 -6.81 -0.14 3.06
N SER A 167 -5.59 -0.62 3.01
CA SER A 167 -5.30 -2.03 3.26
C SER A 167 -5.25 -2.36 4.75
N ILE A 168 -5.84 -3.50 5.12
CA ILE A 168 -5.79 -4.10 6.46
C ILE A 168 -5.04 -5.42 6.36
N GLY A 169 -4.07 -5.63 7.25
CA GLY A 169 -3.35 -6.89 7.36
C GLY A 169 -2.09 -6.79 8.21
N THR A 170 -1.49 -7.92 8.46
CA THR A 170 -0.28 -8.01 9.28
C THR A 170 0.94 -7.57 8.48
N PRO A 171 1.79 -6.66 8.99
CA PRO A 171 3.10 -6.40 8.41
C PRO A 171 4.02 -7.61 8.58
N ILE A 172 5.14 -7.64 7.86
CA ILE A 172 6.11 -8.73 7.96
C ILE A 172 6.76 -8.82 9.35
N ASN A 173 6.91 -7.69 10.04
CA ASN A 173 7.45 -7.61 11.40
C ASN A 173 6.98 -6.36 12.15
N GLN A 174 7.31 -6.28 13.46
CA GLN A 174 6.92 -5.17 14.33
C GLN A 174 7.57 -3.82 14.00
N TYR A 175 8.63 -3.80 13.22
CA TYR A 175 9.39 -2.58 12.88
C TYR A 175 8.86 -1.88 11.63
N SER A 176 7.94 -2.50 10.90
CA SER A 176 7.28 -1.90 9.73
C SER A 176 6.56 -0.61 10.10
N ASN A 177 6.72 0.43 9.26
CA ASN A 177 6.11 1.74 9.51
C ASN A 177 4.63 1.78 9.10
N CYS A 178 3.79 1.04 9.83
CA CYS A 178 2.35 0.94 9.56
C CYS A 178 1.46 1.17 10.79
N TRP A 179 2.05 1.40 11.95
CA TRP A 179 1.31 1.50 13.22
C TRP A 179 0.53 2.81 13.39
N HIS A 180 0.61 3.72 12.43
CA HIS A 180 -0.22 4.90 12.28
C HIS A 180 -1.46 4.67 11.39
N LEU A 181 -1.56 3.52 10.71
CA LEU A 181 -2.72 3.14 9.90
C LEU A 181 -3.86 2.70 10.84
N PHE A 182 -5.09 3.10 10.51
CA PHE A 182 -6.24 3.00 11.40
C PHE A 182 -6.41 1.61 12.05
N ALA A 183 -6.55 0.55 11.27
CA ALA A 183 -6.76 -0.80 11.81
C ALA A 183 -5.51 -1.32 12.57
N ASN A 184 -4.29 -1.02 12.07
CA ASN A 184 -3.04 -1.43 12.70
C ASN A 184 -2.85 -0.75 14.06
N ASP A 185 -3.15 0.56 14.14
CA ASP A 185 -3.10 1.32 15.40
C ASP A 185 -4.08 0.74 16.43
N LEU A 186 -5.35 0.53 16.05
CA LEU A 186 -6.35 -0.04 16.94
C LEU A 186 -6.00 -1.45 17.42
N CYS A 187 -5.52 -2.34 16.54
CA CYS A 187 -5.11 -3.68 16.93
C CYS A 187 -3.92 -3.67 17.91
N LYS A 188 -2.92 -2.80 17.67
CA LYS A 188 -1.80 -2.60 18.58
C LYS A 188 -2.23 -2.03 19.93
N ALA A 189 -3.12 -1.03 19.93
CA ALA A 189 -3.68 -0.44 21.14
C ALA A 189 -4.50 -1.46 21.95
N ALA A 190 -5.33 -2.27 21.27
CA ALA A 190 -6.10 -3.34 21.89
C ALA A 190 -5.24 -4.31 22.70
N ILE A 191 -4.07 -4.68 22.17
CA ILE A 191 -3.12 -5.57 22.88
C ILE A 191 -2.44 -4.85 24.03
N ARG A 192 -1.92 -3.62 23.81
CA ARG A 192 -1.08 -2.93 24.79
C ARG A 192 -1.85 -2.36 25.96
N THR A 193 -3.02 -1.81 25.70
CA THR A 193 -3.76 -1.01 26.69
C THR A 193 -5.16 -1.53 26.98
N LYS A 194 -5.60 -2.61 26.33
CA LYS A 194 -6.98 -3.13 26.38
C LYS A 194 -8.03 -2.05 26.08
N ARG A 195 -7.64 -1.05 25.33
CA ARG A 195 -8.47 0.10 24.99
C ARG A 195 -8.16 0.56 23.57
N ILE A 196 -9.18 0.80 22.77
CA ILE A 196 -9.08 1.39 21.43
C ILE A 196 -9.85 2.70 21.39
N GLU A 197 -9.31 3.69 20.65
CA GLU A 197 -9.89 5.03 20.61
C GLU A 197 -9.96 5.55 19.17
N ILE A 198 -11.14 6.05 18.78
CA ILE A 198 -11.37 6.67 17.48
C ILE A 198 -11.27 8.19 17.63
N HIS A 199 -10.22 8.79 17.09
CA HIS A 199 -9.99 10.24 17.16
C HIS A 199 -10.75 11.03 16.09
N SER A 200 -11.03 10.42 14.93
CA SER A 200 -11.86 11.00 13.87
C SER A 200 -13.35 10.84 14.16
N PRO A 201 -14.25 11.59 13.48
CA PRO A 201 -15.68 11.31 13.57
C PRO A 201 -15.95 9.84 13.21
N PRO A 202 -16.68 9.08 14.07
CA PRO A 202 -16.85 7.63 13.90
C PRO A 202 -17.67 7.26 12.66
N SER A 203 -18.49 8.18 12.14
CA SER A 203 -19.29 8.03 10.92
C SER A 203 -18.49 8.22 9.63
N VAL A 204 -17.25 8.68 9.68
CA VAL A 204 -16.37 8.77 8.49
C VAL A 204 -16.24 7.39 7.88
N THR A 205 -16.56 7.28 6.58
CA THR A 205 -16.48 6.04 5.82
C THR A 205 -15.21 5.98 4.99
N ARG A 206 -14.64 4.79 4.88
CA ARG A 206 -13.52 4.47 3.98
C ARG A 206 -13.75 3.14 3.30
N ASP A 207 -13.16 2.98 2.12
CA ASP A 207 -13.02 1.66 1.51
C ASP A 207 -11.83 0.96 2.15
N PHE A 208 -12.05 -0.26 2.67
CA PHE A 208 -11.01 -1.10 3.25
C PHE A 208 -10.88 -2.39 2.45
N ILE A 209 -9.65 -2.82 2.24
CA ILE A 209 -9.31 -4.06 1.55
C ILE A 209 -8.40 -4.94 2.41
N PRO A 210 -8.51 -6.26 2.34
CA PRO A 210 -7.52 -7.14 2.91
C PRO A 210 -6.20 -7.04 2.13
N ILE A 211 -5.06 -7.12 2.81
CA ILE A 211 -3.75 -7.06 2.16
C ILE A 211 -3.57 -8.17 1.12
N SER A 212 -4.23 -9.31 1.32
CA SER A 212 -4.23 -10.43 0.37
C SER A 212 -4.76 -10.06 -1.01
N LEU A 213 -5.65 -9.05 -1.14
CA LEU A 213 -6.07 -8.55 -2.45
C LEU A 213 -4.90 -7.89 -3.19
N VAL A 214 -4.08 -7.11 -2.48
CA VAL A 214 -2.90 -6.48 -3.07
C VAL A 214 -1.91 -7.54 -3.55
N LEU A 215 -1.72 -8.60 -2.78
CA LEU A 215 -0.84 -9.72 -3.14
C LEU A 215 -1.34 -10.44 -4.40
N GLU A 216 -2.65 -10.72 -4.52
CA GLU A 216 -3.23 -11.30 -5.73
C GLU A 216 -3.04 -10.44 -6.97
N VAL A 217 -3.21 -9.12 -6.83
CA VAL A 217 -2.97 -8.17 -7.94
C VAL A 217 -1.50 -8.23 -8.38
N ILE A 218 -0.57 -8.26 -7.43
CA ILE A 218 0.87 -8.35 -7.74
C ILE A 218 1.21 -9.69 -8.38
N ASN A 219 0.71 -10.80 -7.85
CA ASN A 219 0.91 -12.12 -8.42
C ASN A 219 0.41 -12.19 -9.87
N PHE A 220 -0.76 -11.63 -10.14
CA PHE A 220 -1.28 -11.55 -11.51
C PHE A 220 -0.32 -10.77 -12.42
N PHE A 221 0.00 -9.51 -12.10
CA PHE A 221 0.82 -8.68 -12.97
C PHE A 221 2.28 -9.12 -13.08
N THR A 222 2.79 -9.94 -12.18
CA THR A 222 4.12 -10.54 -12.27
C THR A 222 4.13 -11.89 -13.02
N SER A 223 2.98 -12.52 -13.19
CA SER A 223 2.86 -13.85 -13.81
C SER A 223 2.38 -13.83 -15.25
N VAL A 224 1.49 -12.90 -15.62
CA VAL A 224 0.98 -12.84 -17.00
C VAL A 224 2.09 -12.46 -17.98
N SER A 225 2.09 -13.09 -19.15
CA SER A 225 3.05 -12.77 -20.22
C SER A 225 2.87 -11.36 -20.77
N LYS A 226 1.62 -10.94 -20.91
CA LYS A 226 1.20 -9.61 -21.39
C LYS A 226 -0.20 -9.28 -20.86
N PHE A 227 -0.52 -7.99 -20.69
CA PHE A 227 -1.87 -7.52 -20.39
C PHE A 227 -2.27 -6.37 -21.33
N ASP A 228 -3.57 -6.13 -21.44
CA ASP A 228 -4.10 -5.04 -22.27
C ASP A 228 -3.76 -3.67 -21.66
N SER A 229 -3.32 -2.73 -22.50
CA SER A 229 -2.94 -1.37 -22.07
C SER A 229 -4.11 -0.56 -21.46
N SER A 230 -5.36 -0.99 -21.63
CA SER A 230 -6.52 -0.42 -20.94
C SER A 230 -6.44 -0.60 -19.41
N PHE A 231 -5.66 -1.59 -18.94
CA PHE A 231 -5.39 -1.82 -17.52
C PHE A 231 -4.20 -1.03 -16.97
N ASN A 232 -3.76 0.03 -17.63
CA ASN A 232 -2.66 0.88 -17.15
C ASN A 232 -2.95 1.63 -15.84
N LYS A 233 -4.20 1.63 -15.37
CA LYS A 233 -4.67 2.15 -14.08
C LYS A 233 -5.69 1.18 -13.51
N ILE A 234 -5.57 0.83 -12.22
CA ILE A 234 -6.49 -0.07 -11.55
C ILE A 234 -6.77 0.44 -10.14
N ASN A 235 -8.05 0.59 -9.81
CA ASN A 235 -8.49 0.79 -8.44
C ASN A 235 -8.45 -0.54 -7.68
N VAL A 236 -7.50 -0.68 -6.77
CA VAL A 236 -7.42 -1.83 -5.86
C VAL A 236 -8.28 -1.51 -4.64
N CYS A 237 -9.56 -1.84 -4.73
CA CYS A 237 -10.61 -1.45 -3.78
C CYS A 237 -11.66 -2.56 -3.62
N SER A 238 -12.47 -2.46 -2.56
CA SER A 238 -13.52 -3.44 -2.27
C SER A 238 -14.85 -3.14 -2.96
N ASN A 239 -15.05 -1.94 -3.46
CA ASN A 239 -16.35 -1.37 -3.85
C ASN A 239 -17.35 -1.25 -2.69
N GLN A 240 -16.89 -1.37 -1.45
CA GLN A 240 -17.70 -1.25 -0.25
C GLN A 240 -17.06 -0.27 0.71
N LYS A 241 -17.88 0.51 1.42
CA LYS A 241 -17.40 1.41 2.46
C LYS A 241 -17.80 0.88 3.83
N SER A 242 -16.92 1.06 4.78
CA SER A 242 -17.19 0.81 6.18
C SER A 242 -16.96 2.09 6.97
N ALA A 243 -17.85 2.39 7.92
CA ALA A 243 -17.59 3.46 8.87
C ALA A 243 -16.42 3.05 9.78
N LEU A 244 -15.67 4.05 10.25
CA LEU A 244 -14.55 3.77 11.17
C LEU A 244 -15.02 3.04 12.42
N ILE A 245 -16.24 3.35 12.89
CA ILE A 245 -16.83 2.67 14.06
C ILE A 245 -17.07 1.18 13.79
N ASP A 246 -17.51 0.81 12.58
CA ASP A 246 -17.78 -0.60 12.24
C ASP A 246 -16.52 -1.44 12.27
N VAL A 247 -15.42 -0.88 11.73
CA VAL A 247 -14.10 -1.55 11.77
C VAL A 247 -13.59 -1.67 13.22
N ALA A 248 -13.78 -0.65 14.05
CA ALA A 248 -13.39 -0.71 15.46
C ALA A 248 -14.23 -1.73 16.25
N LEU A 249 -15.54 -1.79 16.01
CA LEU A 249 -16.42 -2.80 16.61
C LEU A 249 -16.03 -4.22 16.16
N LEU A 250 -15.68 -4.40 14.90
CA LEU A 250 -15.19 -5.66 14.38
C LEU A 250 -13.88 -6.07 15.10
N ILE A 251 -12.91 -5.17 15.25
CA ILE A 251 -11.67 -5.43 16.00
C ILE A 251 -11.98 -5.82 17.45
N LYS A 252 -12.89 -5.10 18.14
CA LYS A 252 -13.31 -5.44 19.51
C LYS A 252 -13.94 -6.84 19.57
N GLN A 253 -14.82 -7.17 18.64
CA GLN A 253 -15.45 -8.49 18.57
C GLN A 253 -14.42 -9.62 18.32
N ARG A 254 -13.47 -9.39 17.38
CA ARG A 254 -12.43 -10.37 17.06
C ARG A 254 -11.46 -10.54 18.23
N PHE A 255 -11.10 -9.45 18.92
CA PHE A 255 -10.27 -9.51 20.12
C PHE A 255 -10.91 -10.40 21.19
N LYS A 256 -12.20 -10.19 21.52
CA LYS A 256 -12.94 -11.04 22.46
C LYS A 256 -12.92 -12.49 22.04
N LYS A 257 -13.16 -12.79 20.75
CA LYS A 257 -13.19 -14.16 20.22
C LYS A 257 -11.83 -14.86 20.35
N ILE A 258 -10.71 -14.15 20.12
CA ILE A 258 -9.37 -14.73 20.11
C ILE A 258 -8.80 -14.89 21.54
N PHE A 259 -8.97 -13.88 22.39
CA PHE A 259 -8.33 -13.80 23.70
C PHE A 259 -9.26 -14.09 24.88
N ASN A 260 -10.57 -14.23 24.62
CA ASN A 260 -11.63 -14.38 25.64
C ASN A 260 -11.62 -13.24 26.68
N GLU A 261 -11.25 -12.03 26.25
CA GLU A 261 -11.16 -10.82 27.06
C GLU A 261 -11.94 -9.68 26.38
N GLU A 262 -12.43 -8.71 27.18
CA GLU A 262 -13.06 -7.49 26.69
C GLU A 262 -12.06 -6.35 26.61
N ILE A 263 -12.27 -5.45 25.65
CA ILE A 263 -11.55 -4.18 25.52
C ILE A 263 -12.52 -3.00 25.47
N ASP A 264 -12.07 -1.85 25.94
CA ASP A 264 -12.83 -0.62 25.86
C ASP A 264 -12.77 -0.02 24.45
N LEU A 265 -13.90 0.45 23.95
CA LEU A 265 -13.98 1.25 22.73
C LEU A 265 -14.46 2.65 23.08
N ILE A 266 -13.62 3.64 22.80
CA ILE A 266 -13.92 5.05 23.01
C ILE A 266 -14.03 5.75 21.67
N SER A 267 -15.13 6.47 21.50
CA SER A 267 -15.37 7.33 20.33
C SER A 267 -15.96 8.67 20.79
N LYS A 268 -15.70 9.72 20.03
CA LYS A 268 -16.32 11.03 20.30
C LYS A 268 -17.85 10.94 20.16
N LYS A 269 -18.58 11.28 21.22
CA LYS A 269 -20.05 11.12 21.32
C LYS A 269 -20.91 11.97 20.36
N ASN A 270 -20.36 12.96 19.66
CA ASN A 270 -21.13 14.01 18.97
C ASN A 270 -21.01 14.01 17.44
N ALA A 271 -20.84 12.87 16.79
CA ALA A 271 -21.05 12.80 15.35
C ALA A 271 -22.44 12.22 15.10
N SER A 272 -23.28 12.92 14.32
CA SER A 272 -24.49 12.34 13.77
C SER A 272 -24.16 11.01 13.14
N LEU A 273 -24.90 9.97 13.47
CA LEU A 273 -24.73 8.62 12.90
C LEU A 273 -25.21 8.54 11.44
N GLU A 274 -25.48 9.67 10.82
CA GLU A 274 -25.83 9.72 9.41
C GLU A 274 -24.57 9.38 8.59
N ILE A 275 -24.54 8.16 8.11
CA ILE A 275 -23.55 7.67 7.14
C ILE A 275 -23.90 8.35 5.82
N GLU A 276 -23.18 9.41 5.48
CA GLU A 276 -23.29 9.99 4.16
C GLU A 276 -22.68 9.04 3.13
N GLU A 277 -23.52 8.30 2.44
CA GLU A 277 -23.14 7.56 1.23
C GLU A 277 -22.86 8.53 0.09
N LYS A 278 -21.67 9.13 0.08
CA LYS A 278 -21.33 10.07 -0.99
C LYS A 278 -20.74 9.40 -2.21
N PHE A 279 -19.95 8.33 -2.05
CA PHE A 279 -19.25 7.67 -3.16
C PHE A 279 -18.92 6.21 -2.85
N SER A 280 -18.58 5.43 -3.89
CA SER A 280 -17.84 4.17 -3.78
C SER A 280 -16.77 4.09 -4.88
N TYR A 281 -15.71 3.32 -4.68
CA TYR A 281 -14.76 3.05 -5.75
C TYR A 281 -15.23 1.85 -6.57
N SER A 282 -15.14 1.97 -7.89
CA SER A 282 -15.38 0.85 -8.81
C SER A 282 -14.21 -0.13 -8.76
N ASN A 283 -14.50 -1.42 -8.61
CA ASN A 283 -13.54 -2.51 -8.72
C ASN A 283 -13.76 -3.35 -10.00
N LEU A 284 -14.46 -2.81 -10.99
CA LEU A 284 -14.81 -3.54 -12.21
C LEU A 284 -13.58 -4.09 -12.94
N ARG A 285 -12.49 -3.30 -13.04
CA ARG A 285 -11.25 -3.78 -13.68
C ARG A 285 -10.60 -4.95 -12.93
N LEU A 286 -10.71 -5.03 -11.59
CA LEU A 286 -10.29 -6.21 -10.84
C LEU A 286 -11.16 -7.42 -11.17
N LEU A 287 -12.48 -7.23 -11.27
CA LEU A 287 -13.42 -8.28 -11.60
C LEU A 287 -13.22 -8.79 -13.04
N ASP A 288 -12.95 -7.91 -13.99
CA ASP A 288 -12.63 -8.26 -15.37
C ASP A 288 -11.36 -9.13 -15.47
N LEU A 289 -10.39 -8.91 -14.57
CA LEU A 289 -9.19 -9.71 -14.43
C LEU A 289 -9.40 -10.96 -13.53
N ASN A 290 -10.63 -11.17 -13.05
CA ASN A 290 -10.99 -12.25 -12.09
C ASN A 290 -10.15 -12.24 -10.80
N LEU A 291 -9.75 -11.04 -10.34
CA LEU A 291 -8.93 -10.86 -9.14
C LEU A 291 -9.82 -10.68 -7.90
N LYS A 292 -9.57 -11.50 -6.89
CA LYS A 292 -10.27 -11.49 -5.61
C LYS A 292 -9.28 -11.73 -4.47
N ALA A 293 -9.58 -11.19 -3.31
CA ALA A 293 -8.80 -11.47 -2.11
C ALA A 293 -8.86 -12.96 -1.72
N LYS A 294 -7.73 -13.53 -1.33
CA LYS A 294 -7.67 -14.89 -0.74
C LYS A 294 -8.22 -14.94 0.68
N MET A 295 -8.21 -13.83 1.38
CA MET A 295 -8.65 -13.73 2.77
C MET A 295 -9.61 -12.57 2.96
N GLU A 296 -10.58 -12.75 3.86
CA GLU A 296 -11.49 -11.71 4.27
C GLU A 296 -10.82 -10.73 5.26
N ILE A 297 -11.37 -9.52 5.38
CA ILE A 297 -10.89 -8.52 6.36
C ILE A 297 -10.88 -9.07 7.79
N THR A 298 -11.86 -9.89 8.15
CA THR A 298 -11.94 -10.55 9.47
C THR A 298 -10.73 -11.44 9.75
N GLU A 299 -10.28 -12.20 8.76
CA GLU A 299 -9.13 -13.09 8.89
C GLU A 299 -7.82 -12.30 8.97
N GLU A 300 -7.71 -11.19 8.21
CA GLU A 300 -6.56 -10.29 8.30
C GLU A 300 -6.47 -9.60 9.66
N ILE A 301 -7.61 -9.18 10.23
CA ILE A 301 -7.67 -8.63 11.59
C ILE A 301 -7.26 -9.68 12.64
N ASP A 302 -7.70 -10.94 12.49
CA ASP A 302 -7.32 -12.00 13.40
C ASP A 302 -5.80 -12.23 13.38
N LYS A 303 -5.21 -12.35 12.20
CA LYS A 303 -3.75 -12.47 12.05
C LYS A 303 -3.02 -11.28 12.64
N LEU A 304 -3.53 -10.07 12.41
CA LEU A 304 -2.94 -8.84 12.93
C LEU A 304 -2.98 -8.81 14.45
N LEU A 305 -4.11 -9.14 15.10
CA LEU A 305 -4.24 -9.21 16.55
C LEU A 305 -3.31 -10.27 17.16
N ILE A 306 -3.23 -11.46 16.56
CA ILE A 306 -2.36 -12.55 17.03
C ILE A 306 -0.88 -12.12 16.94
N ASN A 307 -0.46 -11.47 15.85
CA ASN A 307 0.92 -10.99 15.73
C ASN A 307 1.21 -9.79 16.63
N CYS A 308 0.26 -8.86 16.79
CA CYS A 308 0.38 -7.80 17.78
C CYS A 308 0.57 -8.37 19.20
N SER A 309 -0.14 -9.43 19.56
CA SER A 309 0.03 -10.09 20.86
C SER A 309 1.45 -10.67 21.05
N LYS A 310 2.00 -11.30 20.02
CA LYS A 310 3.38 -11.82 20.03
C LYS A 310 4.42 -10.69 20.17
N TRP A 311 4.19 -9.56 19.50
CA TRP A 311 5.17 -8.46 19.41
C TRP A 311 5.07 -7.44 20.56
N PHE A 312 3.87 -7.24 21.10
CA PHE A 312 3.58 -6.15 22.04
C PHE A 312 2.86 -6.61 23.32
N GLY A 313 2.54 -7.90 23.44
CA GLY A 313 1.75 -8.42 24.57
C GLY A 313 2.51 -8.62 25.88
N ASN A 314 3.85 -8.52 25.89
CA ASN A 314 4.71 -8.74 27.06
C ASN A 314 5.26 -7.42 27.64
N VAL A 315 4.46 -6.35 27.67
CA VAL A 315 4.83 -5.07 28.29
C VAL A 315 4.07 -4.85 29.57
#